data_6738028a36d0bdf446dd2a5286c234c8
#
_entry.id   6738028a36d0bdf446dd2a5286c234c8
#
_cell.length_a   1.000
_cell.length_b   1.000
_cell.length_c   1.000
_cell.angle_alpha   90.00
_cell.angle_beta   90.00
_cell.angle_gamma   90.00
#
_symmetry.space_group_name_H-M   'P 1'
#
loop_
_entity.id
_entity.type
_entity.pdbx_description
1 polymer ?
#
loop_
_entity_poly.entity_id
_entity_poly.type
_entity_poly.pdbx_seq_one_letter_code
_entity_poly.pdbx_strand_id
1 'polypeptide(L)'
;MVQPTEPEFEQARNELATTIASFLERHPEYKTALEIVQIPERIVQFRVVWEDDQGRPHVNRGYRVQFNSTLGPYKGGLRLHPSVNLSILKFLGFEQVRSQFIALNRINESYFTFYRSSRML
;
A
#
# COMPACT_ATOMS: atom_id res chain seq x y z
N MET A 1 -20.73 6.64 6.91
CA MET A 1 -19.57 7.18 6.19
C MET A 1 -19.33 6.30 4.99
N VAL A 2 -19.44 6.85 3.78
CA VAL A 2 -19.07 6.12 2.56
C VAL A 2 -17.55 6.05 2.53
N GLN A 3 -16.99 4.85 2.55
CA GLN A 3 -15.55 4.69 2.35
C GLN A 3 -15.21 5.09 0.91
N PRO A 4 -14.11 5.81 0.68
CA PRO A 4 -13.68 6.11 -0.67
C PRO A 4 -13.45 4.80 -1.43
N THR A 5 -13.86 4.76 -2.69
CA THR A 5 -13.61 3.62 -3.58
C THR A 5 -12.10 3.45 -3.78
N GLU A 6 -11.61 2.23 -3.66
CA GLU A 6 -10.19 1.88 -3.79
C GLU A 6 -9.99 0.88 -4.94
N PRO A 7 -10.27 1.28 -6.20
CA PRO A 7 -10.40 0.35 -7.32
C PRO A 7 -9.12 -0.46 -7.60
N GLU A 8 -7.96 0.16 -7.53
CA GLU A 8 -6.69 -0.52 -7.80
C GLU A 8 -6.39 -1.58 -6.71
N PHE A 9 -6.68 -1.25 -5.46
CA PHE A 9 -6.48 -2.17 -4.36
C PHE A 9 -7.51 -3.31 -4.36
N GLU A 10 -8.77 -3.01 -4.66
CA GLU A 10 -9.83 -4.02 -4.77
C GLU A 10 -9.55 -5.00 -5.92
N GLN A 11 -9.06 -4.51 -7.05
CA GLN A 11 -8.65 -5.35 -8.16
C GLN A 11 -7.56 -6.34 -7.74
N ALA A 12 -6.50 -5.88 -7.08
CA ALA A 12 -5.41 -6.75 -6.63
C ALA A 12 -5.87 -7.82 -5.63
N ARG A 13 -6.78 -7.46 -4.72
CA ARG A 13 -7.39 -8.43 -3.78
C ARG A 13 -8.17 -9.52 -4.51
N ASN A 14 -8.98 -9.14 -5.49
CA ASN A 14 -9.80 -10.07 -6.27
C ASN A 14 -8.92 -10.99 -7.13
N GLU A 15 -7.88 -10.45 -7.75
CA GLU A 15 -6.91 -11.25 -8.51
C GLU A 15 -6.20 -12.28 -7.64
N LEU A 16 -5.75 -11.88 -6.45
CA LEU A 16 -5.14 -12.81 -5.50
C LEU A 16 -6.14 -13.90 -5.09
N ALA A 17 -7.34 -13.52 -4.67
CA ALA A 17 -8.37 -14.47 -4.23
C ALA A 17 -8.68 -15.52 -5.32
N THR A 18 -8.78 -15.09 -6.58
CA THR A 18 -9.01 -15.98 -7.72
C THR A 18 -7.82 -16.90 -7.95
N THR A 19 -6.61 -16.36 -7.89
CA THR A 19 -5.37 -17.13 -8.18
C THR A 19 -5.15 -18.25 -7.16
N ILE A 20 -5.45 -18.01 -5.88
CA ILE A 20 -5.20 -18.99 -4.81
C ILE A 20 -6.43 -19.79 -4.40
N ALA A 21 -7.57 -19.64 -5.09
CA ALA A 21 -8.81 -20.32 -4.73
C ALA A 21 -8.63 -21.84 -4.60
N SER A 22 -8.03 -22.49 -5.60
CA SER A 22 -7.79 -23.93 -5.58
C SER A 22 -6.80 -24.39 -4.51
N PHE A 23 -5.89 -23.51 -4.09
CA PHE A 23 -5.01 -23.77 -2.95
C PHE A 23 -5.78 -23.72 -1.64
N LEU A 24 -6.63 -22.71 -1.46
CA LEU A 24 -7.45 -22.54 -0.25
C LEU A 24 -8.53 -23.62 -0.07
N GLU A 25 -8.98 -24.23 -1.16
CA GLU A 25 -9.87 -25.42 -1.09
C GLU A 25 -9.14 -26.63 -0.47
N ARG A 26 -7.88 -26.81 -0.80
CA ARG A 26 -7.04 -27.89 -0.26
C ARG A 26 -6.46 -27.59 1.11
N HIS A 27 -6.34 -26.30 1.45
CA HIS A 27 -5.72 -25.78 2.66
C HIS A 27 -6.61 -24.73 3.33
N PRO A 28 -7.76 -25.11 3.89
CA PRO A 28 -8.71 -24.17 4.45
C PRO A 28 -8.17 -23.41 5.68
N GLU A 29 -7.14 -23.92 6.33
CA GLU A 29 -6.45 -23.29 7.47
C GLU A 29 -5.83 -21.93 7.11
N TYR A 30 -5.52 -21.68 5.83
CA TYR A 30 -4.93 -20.40 5.39
C TYR A 30 -5.97 -19.32 5.05
N LYS A 31 -7.27 -19.60 5.10
CA LYS A 31 -8.32 -18.61 4.80
C LYS A 31 -8.22 -17.39 5.73
N THR A 32 -8.11 -17.63 7.04
CA THR A 32 -7.97 -16.56 8.02
C THR A 32 -6.68 -15.75 7.83
N ALA A 33 -5.58 -16.42 7.49
CA ALA A 33 -4.33 -15.74 7.19
C ALA A 33 -4.47 -14.81 5.97
N LEU A 34 -5.17 -15.25 4.93
CA LEU A 34 -5.45 -14.41 3.77
C LEU A 34 -6.29 -13.17 4.15
N GLU A 35 -7.33 -13.34 4.96
CA GLU A 35 -8.14 -12.21 5.44
C GLU A 35 -7.30 -11.17 6.19
N ILE A 36 -6.39 -11.63 7.04
CA ILE A 36 -5.49 -10.77 7.81
C ILE A 36 -4.57 -9.97 6.89
N VAL A 37 -3.89 -10.63 5.94
CA VAL A 37 -2.91 -9.94 5.08
C VAL A 37 -3.53 -9.00 4.05
N GLN A 38 -4.82 -9.07 3.83
CA GLN A 38 -5.54 -8.13 2.96
C GLN A 38 -5.80 -6.77 3.62
N ILE A 39 -5.59 -6.66 4.92
CA ILE A 39 -5.84 -5.41 5.66
C ILE A 39 -4.50 -4.90 6.18
N PRO A 40 -4.08 -3.67 5.84
CA PRO A 40 -2.86 -3.11 6.39
C PRO A 40 -3.00 -2.91 7.90
N GLU A 41 -1.94 -3.19 8.66
CA GLU A 41 -1.89 -2.97 10.11
C GLU A 41 -2.11 -1.51 10.47
N ARG A 42 -1.56 -0.59 9.65
CA ARG A 42 -1.68 0.84 9.90
C ARG A 42 -1.52 1.65 8.63
N ILE A 43 -2.28 2.75 8.57
CA ILE A 43 -2.15 3.79 7.56
C ILE A 43 -1.91 5.11 8.28
N VAL A 44 -0.86 5.81 7.88
CA VAL A 44 -0.55 7.16 8.37
C VAL A 44 -0.73 8.14 7.22
N GLN A 45 -1.61 9.11 7.41
CA GLN A 45 -1.77 10.25 6.52
C GLN A 45 -1.29 11.50 7.25
N PHE A 46 -0.48 12.31 6.58
CA PHE A 46 0.10 13.51 7.19
C PHE A 46 0.19 14.65 6.19
N ARG A 47 0.25 15.86 6.71
CA ARG A 47 0.44 17.08 5.94
C ARG A 47 1.92 17.33 5.69
N VAL A 48 2.24 17.68 4.44
CA VAL A 48 3.58 18.13 4.03
C VAL A 48 3.47 19.57 3.55
N VAL A 49 4.19 20.47 4.21
CA VAL A 49 4.31 21.88 3.81
C VAL A 49 5.71 22.10 3.26
N TRP A 50 5.81 22.75 2.11
CA TRP A 50 7.08 23.06 1.48
C TRP A 50 6.95 24.37 0.68
N GLU A 51 8.07 25.00 0.36
CA GLU A 51 8.13 26.21 -0.45
C GLU A 51 8.78 25.91 -1.80
N ASP A 52 8.27 26.54 -2.86
CA ASP A 52 8.88 26.48 -4.18
C ASP A 52 10.07 27.45 -4.30
N ASP A 53 10.76 27.42 -5.45
CA ASP A 53 11.91 28.28 -5.71
C ASP A 53 11.57 29.79 -5.73
N GLN A 54 10.29 30.12 -5.77
CA GLN A 54 9.77 31.49 -5.68
C GLN A 54 9.31 31.87 -4.26
N GLY A 55 9.55 30.99 -3.27
CA GLY A 55 9.14 31.22 -1.88
C GLY A 55 7.64 31.09 -1.62
N ARG A 56 6.88 30.46 -2.51
CA ARG A 56 5.44 30.27 -2.34
C ARG A 56 5.16 28.99 -1.56
N PRO A 57 4.35 29.03 -0.51
CA PRO A 57 4.03 27.85 0.27
C PRO A 57 3.06 26.93 -0.49
N HIS A 58 3.33 25.63 -0.41
CA HIS A 58 2.50 24.56 -0.93
C HIS A 58 2.17 23.56 0.17
N VAL A 59 0.98 22.95 0.07
CA VAL A 59 0.52 21.94 1.04
C VAL A 59 0.14 20.66 0.29
N ASN A 60 0.78 19.58 0.66
CA ASN A 60 0.53 18.26 0.09
C ASN A 60 0.12 17.26 1.17
N ARG A 61 -0.37 16.10 0.75
CA ARG A 61 -0.61 14.95 1.62
C ARG A 61 0.46 13.90 1.41
N GLY A 62 1.00 13.42 2.52
CA GLY A 62 1.86 12.24 2.55
C GLY A 62 1.07 11.04 3.09
N TYR A 63 1.39 9.85 2.59
CA TYR A 63 0.79 8.60 3.04
C TYR A 63 1.88 7.58 3.34
N ARG A 64 1.66 6.79 4.37
CA ARG A 64 2.44 5.61 4.66
C ARG A 64 1.50 4.44 4.94
N VAL A 65 1.59 3.40 4.15
CA VAL A 65 0.84 2.16 4.34
C VAL A 65 1.78 1.11 4.92
N GLN A 66 1.39 0.49 6.03
CA GLN A 66 2.13 -0.51 6.76
C GLN A 66 1.30 -1.79 6.81
N PHE A 67 1.70 -2.81 6.04
CA PHE A 67 0.90 -4.02 5.90
C PHE A 67 1.17 -5.04 6.99
N ASN A 68 2.42 -5.40 7.24
CA ASN A 68 2.75 -6.48 8.14
C ASN A 68 4.10 -6.25 8.82
N SER A 69 4.16 -6.43 10.14
CA SER A 69 5.35 -6.28 10.98
C SER A 69 5.91 -7.62 11.49
N THR A 70 5.32 -8.74 11.10
CA THR A 70 5.67 -10.07 11.64
C THR A 70 7.13 -10.44 11.48
N LEU A 71 7.78 -10.02 10.40
CA LEU A 71 9.17 -10.34 10.09
C LEU A 71 10.17 -9.23 10.45
N GLY A 72 9.73 -8.09 10.97
CA GLY A 72 10.59 -6.98 11.38
C GLY A 72 9.99 -5.60 11.03
N PRO A 73 10.78 -4.51 11.07
CA PRO A 73 10.28 -3.17 10.86
C PRO A 73 9.83 -2.94 9.40
N TYR A 74 8.83 -2.09 9.22
CA TYR A 74 8.34 -1.74 7.90
C TYR A 74 9.40 -0.97 7.11
N LYS A 75 9.71 -1.44 5.92
CA LYS A 75 10.58 -0.76 4.96
C LYS A 75 10.03 -0.91 3.55
N GLY A 76 10.28 0.05 2.71
CA GLY A 76 9.80 0.03 1.33
C GLY A 76 10.24 1.24 0.54
N GLY A 77 9.76 1.34 -0.69
CA GLY A 77 10.09 2.40 -1.61
C GLY A 77 9.40 3.73 -1.32
N LEU A 78 9.94 4.77 -1.92
CA LEU A 78 9.37 6.12 -1.97
C LEU A 78 8.85 6.39 -3.38
N ARG A 79 7.62 6.87 -3.50
CA ARG A 79 7.04 7.29 -4.77
C ARG A 79 6.59 8.75 -4.70
N LEU A 80 7.17 9.57 -5.56
CA LEU A 80 6.83 10.98 -5.72
C LEU A 80 6.16 11.15 -7.09
N HIS A 81 4.84 11.20 -7.10
CA HIS A 81 4.09 11.37 -8.34
C HIS A 81 2.71 12.00 -8.08
N PRO A 82 2.21 12.88 -8.98
CA PRO A 82 0.90 13.52 -8.81
C PRO A 82 -0.28 12.57 -8.73
N SER A 83 -0.21 11.41 -9.38
CA SER A 83 -1.29 10.40 -9.38
C SER A 83 -1.37 9.57 -8.11
N VAL A 84 -0.43 9.74 -7.17
CA VAL A 84 -0.41 8.94 -5.95
C VAL A 84 -1.63 9.23 -5.09
N ASN A 85 -2.33 8.18 -4.74
CA ASN A 85 -3.44 8.17 -3.81
C ASN A 85 -3.33 6.97 -2.87
N LEU A 86 -4.22 6.89 -1.90
CA LEU A 86 -4.19 5.82 -0.90
C LEU A 86 -4.45 4.44 -1.51
N SER A 87 -5.34 4.34 -2.50
CA SER A 87 -5.65 3.08 -3.19
C SER A 87 -4.41 2.51 -3.89
N ILE A 88 -3.70 3.36 -4.66
CA ILE A 88 -2.45 2.97 -5.34
C ILE A 88 -1.39 2.52 -4.33
N LEU A 89 -1.28 3.19 -3.17
CA LEU A 89 -0.31 2.79 -2.16
C LEU A 89 -0.65 1.48 -1.48
N LYS A 90 -1.93 1.26 -1.20
CA LYS A 90 -2.40 -0.04 -0.71
C LYS A 90 -2.14 -1.14 -1.73
N PHE A 91 -2.43 -0.87 -3.00
CA PHE A 91 -2.11 -1.78 -4.11
C PHE A 91 -0.62 -2.15 -4.11
N LEU A 92 0.27 -1.17 -4.14
CA LEU A 92 1.71 -1.40 -4.19
C LEU A 92 2.24 -2.16 -2.96
N GLY A 93 1.78 -1.79 -1.77
CA GLY A 93 2.17 -2.48 -0.54
C GLY A 93 1.65 -3.93 -0.50
N PHE A 94 0.44 -4.15 -0.97
CA PHE A 94 -0.17 -5.48 -1.04
C PHE A 94 0.53 -6.40 -2.06
N GLU A 95 0.87 -5.87 -3.24
CA GLU A 95 1.62 -6.62 -4.26
C GLU A 95 2.99 -7.07 -3.75
N GLN A 96 3.64 -6.29 -2.92
CA GLN A 96 4.90 -6.70 -2.30
C GLN A 96 4.71 -7.79 -1.27
N VAL A 97 3.70 -7.70 -0.41
CA VAL A 97 3.34 -8.77 0.53
C VAL A 97 3.03 -10.06 -0.25
N ARG A 98 2.28 -9.97 -1.34
CA ARG A 98 1.95 -11.10 -2.23
C ARG A 98 3.19 -11.75 -2.83
N SER A 99 4.11 -10.96 -3.37
CA SER A 99 5.34 -11.46 -3.97
C SER A 99 6.21 -12.22 -2.97
N GLN A 100 6.17 -11.83 -1.71
CA GLN A 100 6.90 -12.48 -0.62
C GLN A 100 6.26 -13.79 -0.17
N PHE A 101 4.94 -13.86 -0.16
CA PHE A 101 4.22 -15.11 0.09
C PHE A 101 4.59 -16.19 -0.94
N ILE A 102 4.79 -15.79 -2.19
CA ILE A 102 5.19 -16.69 -3.27
C ILE A 102 6.67 -17.06 -3.17
N ALA A 103 7.53 -16.16 -2.70
CA ALA A 103 8.98 -16.36 -2.65
C ALA A 103 9.51 -17.06 -1.38
N LEU A 104 8.65 -17.32 -0.37
CA LEU A 104 9.00 -17.98 0.92
C LEU A 104 10.20 -17.38 1.67
N ASN A 105 10.70 -16.22 1.27
CA ASN A 105 11.85 -15.62 1.95
C ASN A 105 11.83 -14.10 1.87
N ARG A 106 11.66 -13.49 3.04
CA ARG A 106 12.06 -12.14 3.42
C ARG A 106 11.16 -11.00 2.93
N ILE A 107 10.87 -10.17 3.84
CA ILE A 107 10.88 -8.71 3.89
C ILE A 107 9.53 -8.09 4.24
N ASN A 108 9.58 -7.35 5.33
CA ASN A 108 8.60 -6.35 5.72
C ASN A 108 8.72 -5.14 4.81
N GLU A 109 7.65 -4.75 4.18
CA GLU A 109 7.70 -3.56 3.36
C GLU A 109 6.59 -2.58 3.74
N SER A 110 6.94 -1.33 3.89
CA SER A 110 6.01 -0.22 3.90
C SER A 110 6.39 0.77 2.82
N TYR A 111 5.37 1.29 2.14
CA TYR A 111 5.57 2.36 1.18
C TYR A 111 5.49 3.71 1.84
N PHE A 112 6.53 4.51 1.64
CA PHE A 112 6.52 5.93 1.89
C PHE A 112 6.15 6.64 0.60
N THR A 113 5.16 7.51 0.65
CA THR A 113 4.86 8.31 -0.51
C THR A 113 4.56 9.74 -0.13
N PHE A 114 5.27 10.66 -0.76
CA PHE A 114 4.94 12.07 -0.77
C PHE A 114 4.17 12.38 -2.06
N TYR A 115 3.03 13.01 -1.92
CA TYR A 115 2.32 13.60 -3.05
C TYR A 115 2.83 15.02 -3.27
N ARG A 116 3.35 15.30 -4.43
CA ARG A 116 3.66 16.64 -4.90
C ARG A 116 2.60 17.06 -5.90
N SER A 117 1.89 18.15 -5.61
CA SER A 117 0.95 18.74 -6.57
C SER A 117 1.67 19.07 -7.87
N SER A 118 1.02 18.72 -8.99
CA SER A 118 1.50 18.96 -10.34
C SER A 118 1.50 20.46 -10.66
N ARG A 119 2.53 21.17 -10.32
CA ARG A 119 3.00 22.40 -10.99
C ARG A 119 4.45 22.59 -10.61
N MET A 120 5.31 21.85 -11.29
CA MET A 120 6.66 22.28 -11.57
C MET A 120 6.85 22.17 -13.07
N LEU A 121 6.67 23.25 -13.71
CA LEU A 121 7.39 23.80 -14.85
C LEU A 121 7.28 25.30 -14.74
#